data_1353280d8cfd98a848ed25aee1533c2b
#
_entry.id   1353280d8cfd98a848ed25aee1533c2b
#
_cell.length_a   1.000
_cell.length_b   1.000
_cell.length_c   1.000
_cell.angle_alpha   90.00
_cell.angle_beta   90.00
_cell.angle_gamma   90.00
#
_symmetry.space_group_name_H-M   'P 1'
#
loop_
_entity.id
_entity.type
_entity.pdbx_description
1 polymer ?
#
loop_
_entity_poly.entity_id
_entity_poly.type
_entity_poly.pdbx_seq_one_letter_code
_entity_poly.pdbx_strand_id
1 'polypeptide(L)'
;MLTQCILYRQLTNDSTYIDMESSLRDWLLGCNPWGVCMIVELPGAKCYPTQPHSFMISEGIGNTTGGLVDGPVYQGIFNSLRGVNMEGGINYMRYQPNVMVYHDSTNDYSTNEPTMDGTACLIFPFAAYEAESRSRK
;
A
#
# COMPACT_ATOMS: atom_id res chain seq x y z
N MET A 1 -2.28 11.44 -3.99
CA MET A 1 -1.97 11.69 -5.43
C MET A 1 -2.89 10.93 -6.37
N LEU A 2 -3.12 9.62 -6.22
CA LEU A 2 -4.02 8.86 -7.12
C LEU A 2 -5.42 9.51 -7.24
N THR A 3 -6.07 9.78 -6.11
CA THR A 3 -7.36 10.49 -6.05
C THR A 3 -7.33 11.82 -6.81
N GLN A 4 -6.25 12.58 -6.69
CA GLN A 4 -6.10 13.89 -7.36
C GLN A 4 -6.00 13.74 -8.88
N CYS A 5 -5.29 12.73 -9.38
CA CYS A 5 -5.20 12.46 -10.82
C CYS A 5 -6.59 12.10 -11.40
N ILE A 6 -7.33 11.21 -10.70
CA ILE A 6 -8.69 10.82 -11.12
C ILE A 6 -9.63 12.04 -11.12
N LEU A 7 -9.65 12.83 -10.04
CA LEU A 7 -10.50 14.03 -9.94
C LEU A 7 -10.15 15.05 -11.02
N TYR A 8 -8.86 15.29 -11.26
CA TYR A 8 -8.42 16.21 -12.31
C TYR A 8 -8.98 15.78 -13.67
N ARG A 9 -8.77 14.51 -14.04
CA ARG A 9 -9.27 13.95 -15.30
C ARG A 9 -10.79 14.04 -15.42
N GLN A 10 -11.51 13.71 -14.35
CA GLN A 10 -12.99 13.74 -14.37
C GLN A 10 -13.55 15.17 -14.43
N LEU A 11 -12.93 16.14 -13.77
CA LEU A 11 -13.41 17.53 -13.72
C LEU A 11 -13.02 18.35 -14.95
N THR A 12 -11.85 18.09 -15.53
CA THR A 12 -11.33 18.90 -16.64
C THR A 12 -11.49 18.23 -18.00
N ASN A 13 -11.79 16.94 -18.03
CA ASN A 13 -11.73 16.08 -19.22
C ASN A 13 -10.34 16.08 -19.88
N ASP A 14 -9.29 16.35 -19.10
CA ASP A 14 -7.89 16.38 -19.53
C ASP A 14 -7.16 15.16 -18.95
N SER A 15 -6.51 14.39 -19.82
CA SER A 15 -5.77 13.15 -19.50
C SER A 15 -4.27 13.34 -19.32
N THR A 16 -3.79 14.57 -19.12
CA THR A 16 -2.36 14.89 -18.96
C THR A 16 -1.68 14.00 -17.89
N TYR A 17 -2.39 13.62 -16.83
CA TYR A 17 -1.85 12.81 -15.73
C TYR A 17 -2.25 11.34 -15.78
N ILE A 18 -2.72 10.83 -16.92
CA ILE A 18 -3.22 9.44 -17.02
C ILE A 18 -2.12 8.40 -16.76
N ASP A 19 -0.90 8.65 -17.21
CA ASP A 19 0.25 7.76 -16.98
C ASP A 19 0.67 7.77 -15.51
N MET A 20 0.62 8.94 -14.85
CA MET A 20 0.85 9.05 -13.42
C MET A 20 -0.23 8.32 -12.63
N GLU A 21 -1.51 8.48 -12.99
CA GLU A 21 -2.64 7.79 -12.39
C GLU A 21 -2.45 6.27 -12.47
N SER A 22 -2.13 5.77 -13.64
CA SER A 22 -1.90 4.34 -13.87
C SER A 22 -0.69 3.82 -13.09
N SER A 23 0.42 4.56 -13.10
CA SER A 23 1.64 4.19 -12.37
C SER A 23 1.42 4.14 -10.86
N LEU A 24 0.68 5.08 -10.29
CA LEU A 24 0.35 5.12 -8.86
C LEU A 24 -0.54 3.94 -8.46
N ARG A 25 -1.56 3.64 -9.28
CA ARG A 25 -2.42 2.47 -9.08
C ARG A 25 -1.61 1.18 -9.13
N ASP A 26 -0.82 1.01 -10.17
CA ASP A 26 -0.06 -0.21 -10.42
C ASP A 26 1.01 -0.42 -9.35
N TRP A 27 1.66 0.66 -8.90
CA TRP A 27 2.59 0.62 -7.77
C TRP A 27 1.91 0.11 -6.49
N LEU A 28 0.74 0.65 -6.17
CA LEU A 28 -0.06 0.23 -5.02
C LEU A 28 -0.44 -1.26 -5.09
N LEU A 29 -0.74 -1.75 -6.29
CA LEU A 29 -1.18 -3.11 -6.54
C LEU A 29 -0.03 -4.12 -6.73
N GLY A 30 1.23 -3.70 -6.53
CA GLY A 30 2.39 -4.58 -6.50
C GLY A 30 3.43 -4.35 -7.61
N CYS A 31 3.22 -3.41 -8.54
CA CYS A 31 4.26 -3.00 -9.50
C CYS A 31 5.26 -2.05 -8.84
N ASN A 32 5.86 -2.50 -7.75
CA ASN A 32 6.82 -1.79 -6.94
C ASN A 32 8.07 -2.66 -6.71
N PRO A 33 9.17 -2.12 -6.17
CA PRO A 33 10.43 -2.85 -6.01
C PRO A 33 10.31 -4.16 -5.20
N TRP A 34 9.36 -4.26 -4.29
CA TRP A 34 9.14 -5.44 -3.44
C TRP A 34 8.16 -6.44 -4.06
N GLY A 35 7.42 -6.07 -5.11
CA GLY A 35 6.40 -6.92 -5.73
C GLY A 35 5.19 -7.16 -4.83
N VAL A 36 4.93 -6.28 -3.87
CA VAL A 36 3.89 -6.44 -2.84
C VAL A 36 2.73 -5.49 -3.10
N CYS A 37 1.51 -6.04 -3.23
CA CYS A 37 0.30 -5.24 -3.11
C CYS A 37 0.21 -4.68 -1.69
N MET A 38 0.12 -3.36 -1.53
CA MET A 38 0.10 -2.72 -0.21
C MET A 38 -1.24 -2.83 0.52
N ILE A 39 -2.19 -3.59 -0.03
CA ILE A 39 -3.51 -3.83 0.57
C ILE A 39 -3.55 -5.27 1.06
N VAL A 40 -3.81 -5.43 2.35
CA VAL A 40 -3.89 -6.73 3.01
C VAL A 40 -4.98 -7.60 2.39
N GLU A 41 -4.62 -8.81 1.96
CA GLU A 41 -5.55 -9.81 1.41
C GLU A 41 -6.47 -9.29 0.29
N LEU A 42 -5.99 -8.36 -0.54
CA LEU A 42 -6.78 -7.91 -1.70
C LEU A 42 -7.09 -9.10 -2.61
N PRO A 43 -8.37 -9.38 -2.94
CA PRO A 43 -8.72 -10.48 -3.82
C PRO A 43 -7.99 -10.43 -5.17
N GLY A 44 -7.33 -11.52 -5.53
CA GLY A 44 -6.52 -11.62 -6.76
C GLY A 44 -5.07 -11.20 -6.61
N ALA A 45 -4.67 -10.51 -5.55
CA ALA A 45 -3.26 -10.24 -5.27
C ALA A 45 -2.54 -11.54 -4.87
N LYS A 46 -1.35 -11.76 -5.43
CA LYS A 46 -0.53 -12.95 -5.13
C LYS A 46 0.45 -12.72 -3.99
N CYS A 47 0.82 -11.47 -3.75
CA CYS A 47 1.75 -11.07 -2.70
C CYS A 47 1.19 -9.81 -2.03
N TYR A 48 0.99 -9.86 -0.73
CA TYR A 48 0.44 -8.79 0.10
C TYR A 48 1.00 -8.91 1.52
N PRO A 49 0.85 -7.89 2.40
CA PRO A 49 1.30 -7.97 3.79
C PRO A 49 0.64 -9.14 4.53
N THR A 50 1.45 -10.02 5.10
CA THR A 50 0.99 -11.22 5.82
C THR A 50 1.13 -11.09 7.33
N GLN A 51 1.92 -10.11 7.79
CA GLN A 51 2.17 -9.83 9.19
C GLN A 51 1.96 -8.33 9.50
N PRO A 52 0.77 -7.76 9.18
CA PRO A 52 0.53 -6.34 9.41
C PRO A 52 0.68 -5.98 10.89
N HIS A 53 1.23 -4.80 11.15
CA HIS A 53 1.32 -4.24 12.50
C HIS A 53 -0.08 -3.88 12.99
N SER A 54 -0.65 -4.73 13.83
CA SER A 54 -1.99 -4.52 14.40
C SER A 54 -2.12 -5.32 15.69
N PHE A 55 -2.71 -4.70 16.69
CA PHE A 55 -3.08 -5.38 17.94
C PHE A 55 -3.97 -6.62 17.68
N MET A 56 -4.90 -6.52 16.73
CA MET A 56 -5.78 -7.65 16.37
C MET A 56 -4.99 -8.85 15.83
N ILE A 57 -3.95 -8.59 15.04
CA ILE A 57 -3.08 -9.63 14.49
C ILE A 57 -2.18 -10.21 15.57
N SER A 58 -1.54 -9.38 16.40
CA SER A 58 -0.63 -9.84 17.46
C SER A 58 -1.33 -10.70 18.52
N GLU A 59 -2.58 -10.39 18.82
CA GLU A 59 -3.38 -11.16 19.79
C GLU A 59 -4.18 -12.32 19.15
N GLY A 60 -4.16 -12.46 17.82
CA GLY A 60 -4.90 -13.49 17.11
C GLY A 60 -6.44 -13.39 17.23
N ILE A 61 -6.96 -12.17 17.45
CA ILE A 61 -8.39 -11.92 17.70
C ILE A 61 -9.13 -11.34 16.50
N GLY A 62 -8.44 -11.11 15.38
CA GLY A 62 -9.05 -10.55 14.17
C GLY A 62 -8.08 -10.47 13.01
N ASN A 63 -8.52 -9.76 11.98
CA ASN A 63 -7.73 -9.51 10.77
C ASN A 63 -7.82 -8.04 10.34
N THR A 64 -7.00 -7.68 9.36
CA THR A 64 -6.96 -6.33 8.76
C THR A 64 -7.18 -6.39 7.26
N THR A 65 -7.94 -7.38 6.78
CA THR A 65 -8.28 -7.57 5.36
C THR A 65 -8.81 -6.29 4.74
N GLY A 66 -8.25 -5.90 3.61
CA GLY A 66 -8.58 -4.66 2.90
C GLY A 66 -7.87 -3.42 3.43
N GLY A 67 -7.14 -3.52 4.54
CA GLY A 67 -6.36 -2.40 5.09
C GLY A 67 -5.18 -2.04 4.21
N LEU A 68 -4.96 -0.75 3.97
CA LEU A 68 -3.78 -0.23 3.31
C LEU A 68 -2.68 -0.03 4.35
N VAL A 69 -1.55 -0.71 4.20
CA VAL A 69 -0.38 -0.48 5.04
C VAL A 69 0.34 0.82 4.63
N ASP A 70 1.07 1.44 5.56
CA ASP A 70 1.78 2.71 5.34
C ASP A 70 2.76 2.64 4.16
N GLY A 71 3.34 1.47 3.91
CA GLY A 71 4.28 1.29 2.82
C GLY A 71 5.70 1.75 3.18
N PRO A 72 6.61 1.80 2.19
CA PRO A 72 8.02 2.00 2.45
C PRO A 72 8.36 3.39 2.98
N VAL A 73 9.34 3.43 3.89
CA VAL A 73 9.92 4.66 4.42
C VAL A 73 11.38 4.82 3.98
N TYR A 74 11.93 6.03 4.09
CA TYR A 74 13.35 6.25 3.85
C TYR A 74 14.20 5.45 4.83
N GLN A 75 15.27 4.83 4.33
CA GLN A 75 16.18 4.01 5.14
C GLN A 75 16.74 4.77 6.36
N GLY A 76 17.04 6.06 6.20
CA GLY A 76 17.50 6.90 7.32
C GLY A 76 16.44 7.05 8.41
N ILE A 77 15.16 7.14 8.06
CA ILE A 77 14.05 7.15 9.01
C ILE A 77 13.95 5.79 9.68
N PHE A 78 13.88 4.71 8.92
CA PHE A 78 13.78 3.34 9.44
C PHE A 78 14.88 3.04 10.47
N ASN A 79 16.12 3.36 10.15
CA ASN A 79 17.27 3.11 11.03
C ASN A 79 17.28 3.97 12.31
N SER A 80 16.50 5.04 12.35
CA SER A 80 16.37 5.92 13.54
C SER A 80 15.21 5.54 14.45
N LEU A 81 14.31 4.63 14.02
CA LEU A 81 13.13 4.24 14.77
C LEU A 81 13.50 3.35 15.97
N ARG A 82 12.78 3.54 17.07
CA ARG A 82 12.96 2.71 18.26
C ARG A 82 12.00 1.52 18.22
N GLY A 83 12.51 0.33 18.54
CA GLY A 83 11.71 -0.89 18.59
C GLY A 83 11.39 -1.51 17.23
N VAL A 84 11.83 -0.91 16.14
CA VAL A 84 11.74 -1.47 14.79
C VAL A 84 13.11 -1.95 14.36
N ASN A 85 13.19 -3.18 13.91
CA ASN A 85 14.40 -3.77 13.34
C ASN A 85 14.01 -4.75 12.23
N MET A 86 15.00 -5.20 11.45
CA MET A 86 14.77 -6.16 10.36
C MET A 86 14.74 -7.62 10.82
N GLU A 87 14.71 -7.87 12.13
CA GLU A 87 14.58 -9.22 12.69
C GLU A 87 13.11 -9.63 12.72
N GLY A 88 12.85 -10.86 12.32
CA GLY A 88 11.48 -11.38 12.20
C GLY A 88 10.75 -10.85 10.96
N GLY A 89 9.54 -11.35 10.77
CA GLY A 89 8.73 -11.00 9.60
C GLY A 89 9.30 -11.48 8.27
N ILE A 90 8.73 -10.97 7.17
CA ILE A 90 9.23 -11.22 5.83
C ILE A 90 10.13 -10.07 5.42
N ASN A 91 11.39 -10.39 5.23
CA ASN A 91 12.43 -9.42 4.91
C ASN A 91 12.72 -9.44 3.41
N TYR A 92 12.43 -8.35 2.74
CA TYR A 92 12.68 -8.18 1.31
C TYR A 92 14.08 -7.62 1.01
N MET A 93 15.10 -7.93 1.82
CA MET A 93 16.48 -7.40 1.68
C MET A 93 17.02 -7.44 0.26
N ARG A 94 16.74 -8.50 -0.49
CA ARG A 94 17.15 -8.64 -1.89
C ARG A 94 16.60 -7.53 -2.80
N TYR A 95 15.49 -6.93 -2.42
CA TYR A 95 14.75 -5.95 -3.22
C TYR A 95 14.73 -4.56 -2.58
N GLN A 96 15.42 -4.38 -1.43
CA GLN A 96 15.51 -3.07 -0.79
C GLN A 96 16.40 -2.15 -1.62
N PRO A 97 15.91 -1.01 -2.14
CA PRO A 97 16.79 0.03 -2.65
C PRO A 97 17.56 0.68 -1.50
N ASN A 98 18.74 1.22 -1.78
CA ASN A 98 19.57 1.90 -0.77
C ASN A 98 18.94 3.19 -0.19
N VAL A 99 17.71 3.50 -0.56
CA VAL A 99 16.98 4.73 -0.19
C VAL A 99 15.76 4.44 0.64
N MET A 100 15.05 3.34 0.33
CA MET A 100 13.76 3.02 0.96
C MET A 100 13.75 1.59 1.48
N VAL A 101 13.01 1.38 2.56
CA VAL A 101 12.82 0.08 3.23
C VAL A 101 11.34 -0.22 3.34
N TYR A 102 10.98 -1.47 3.06
CA TYR A 102 9.69 -2.08 3.39
C TYR A 102 9.93 -3.40 4.13
N HIS A 103 9.20 -3.63 5.21
CA HIS A 103 9.35 -4.82 6.05
C HIS A 103 7.98 -5.33 6.53
N ASP A 104 7.59 -6.53 6.10
CA ASP A 104 6.33 -7.17 6.51
C ASP A 104 6.50 -7.85 7.87
N SER A 105 6.24 -7.13 8.95
CA SER A 105 6.35 -7.62 10.32
C SER A 105 5.33 -6.95 11.23
N THR A 106 4.75 -7.74 12.16
CA THR A 106 3.88 -7.24 13.22
C THR A 106 4.57 -6.23 14.16
N ASN A 107 5.90 -6.21 14.19
CA ASN A 107 6.68 -5.26 14.99
C ASN A 107 6.97 -3.95 14.26
N ASP A 108 6.66 -3.86 12.97
CA ASP A 108 6.98 -2.69 12.16
C ASP A 108 5.76 -1.78 11.98
N TYR A 109 5.64 -0.81 12.86
CA TYR A 109 4.62 0.25 12.78
C TYR A 109 4.92 1.29 11.71
N SER A 110 6.11 1.29 11.11
CA SER A 110 6.54 2.36 10.21
C SER A 110 6.25 2.07 8.73
N THR A 111 6.24 0.80 8.36
CA THR A 111 6.01 0.39 6.97
C THR A 111 4.82 -0.54 6.80
N ASN A 112 4.35 -1.17 7.88
CA ASN A 112 3.40 -2.27 7.82
C ASN A 112 2.14 -2.08 8.68
N GLU A 113 1.86 -0.88 9.18
CA GLU A 113 0.63 -0.58 9.90
C GLU A 113 -0.50 -0.28 8.91
N PRO A 114 -1.62 -1.04 8.93
CA PRO A 114 -2.81 -0.70 8.15
C PRO A 114 -3.55 0.44 8.84
N THR A 115 -3.37 1.65 8.33
CA THR A 115 -3.97 2.85 8.90
C THR A 115 -5.39 3.10 8.39
N MET A 116 -6.23 3.67 9.24
CA MET A 116 -7.63 3.95 8.91
C MET A 116 -7.75 5.04 7.84
N ASP A 117 -6.96 6.09 7.93
CA ASP A 117 -6.94 7.20 6.98
C ASP A 117 -6.37 6.78 5.63
N GLY A 118 -5.28 6.00 5.61
CA GLY A 118 -4.74 5.39 4.40
C GLY A 118 -5.78 4.52 3.70
N THR A 119 -6.43 3.63 4.45
CA THR A 119 -7.49 2.76 3.92
C THR A 119 -8.68 3.55 3.39
N ALA A 120 -9.13 4.58 4.09
CA ALA A 120 -10.23 5.44 3.64
C ALA A 120 -9.92 6.16 2.32
N CYS A 121 -8.65 6.51 2.07
CA CYS A 121 -8.20 7.12 0.82
C CYS A 121 -8.33 6.21 -0.41
N LEU A 122 -8.54 4.89 -0.23
CA LEU A 122 -8.75 3.95 -1.33
C LEU A 122 -10.21 3.91 -1.83
N ILE A 123 -11.17 4.31 -1.01
CA ILE A 123 -12.60 4.17 -1.31
C ILE A 123 -12.95 4.89 -2.61
N PHE A 124 -12.57 6.17 -2.73
CA PHE A 124 -12.88 6.95 -3.93
C PHE A 124 -12.20 6.41 -5.20
N PRO A 125 -10.87 6.16 -5.24
CA PRO A 125 -10.22 5.62 -6.42
C PRO A 125 -10.84 4.31 -6.91
N PHE A 126 -11.10 3.36 -6.03
CA PHE A 126 -11.68 2.08 -6.45
C PHE A 126 -13.13 2.20 -6.88
N ALA A 127 -13.93 3.06 -6.23
CA ALA A 127 -15.30 3.35 -6.67
C ALA A 127 -15.31 4.02 -8.07
N ALA A 128 -14.37 4.93 -8.34
CA ALA A 128 -14.25 5.57 -9.64
C ALA A 128 -13.88 4.56 -10.74
N TYR A 129 -12.90 3.69 -10.51
CA TYR A 129 -12.53 2.64 -11.47
C TYR A 129 -13.65 1.63 -11.70
N GLU A 130 -14.38 1.25 -10.67
CA GLU A 130 -15.53 0.36 -10.80
C GLU A 130 -16.63 1.01 -11.66
N ALA A 131 -16.95 2.29 -11.41
CA ALA A 131 -17.93 3.01 -12.22
C ALA A 131 -17.51 3.11 -13.69
N GLU A 132 -16.25 3.43 -13.97
CA GLU A 132 -15.70 3.48 -15.33
C GLU A 132 -15.69 2.12 -16.02
N SER A 133 -15.40 1.05 -15.29
CA SER A 133 -15.44 -0.32 -15.82
C SER A 133 -16.85 -0.73 -16.25
N ARG A 134 -17.87 -0.34 -15.49
CA ARG A 134 -19.29 -0.61 -15.80
C ARG A 134 -19.77 0.18 -17.03
N SER A 135 -19.30 1.40 -17.21
CA SER A 135 -19.69 2.26 -18.32
C SER A 135 -19.12 1.81 -19.67
N ARG A 136 -18.11 0.93 -19.68
CA ARG A 136 -17.49 0.38 -20.90
C ARG A 136 -18.12 -0.93 -21.38
N LYS A 137 -19.04 -1.49 -20.62
CA LYS A 137 -19.82 -2.69 -20.96
C LYS A 137 -21.13 -2.31 -21.60
#